data_72fe964a66061e2a4e04f5df69e90bf7
#
_entry.id   72fe964a66061e2a4e04f5df69e90bf7
#
_cell.length_a   1.000
_cell.length_b   1.000
_cell.length_c   1.000
_cell.angle_alpha   90.00
_cell.angle_beta   90.00
_cell.angle_gamma   90.00
#
_symmetry.space_group_name_H-M   'P 1'
#
loop_
_entity.id
_entity.type
_entity.pdbx_description
1 polymer ?
#
loop_
_entity_poly.entity_id
_entity_poly.type
_entity_poly.pdbx_seq_one_letter_code
_entity_poly.pdbx_strand_id
1 'polypeptide(L)'
;MHDELLHPQAVHGYITGLCQYANRGNYWGSISKNGRNELTPVTKLIGYTGFSANGFSLGSLGGYVQYDFSSNPIQNLDTNPYGVDFVVYGNAFNGNPEAAAVQVYAQEVLPDGTLGDYKWYELAGSMYYSDSAVRNATVYYTKDDAGLHATVNGVTHSQDPFTTATAWFPDYTKLNHVATSGVNNTLTNTYITEYTANTLKFAGITSIPDSDSNADYAFGYADVTPVPSVKDGTPVNPYTPYTSDKVGGDGFDLAWAVEIGGTTPVKIDNAKYVRIYSAVLYNTGIFGETSPEITGIFRAAGTTTETASSATVSINGIEIEPEDDADQISRNVYYYHAGLASGTAITVSATEDANVYMNGAYTNTITTTANTAAVQIVVQSGTAEAFILVID
;
A
#
# COMPACT_ATOMS: atom_id res chain seq x y z
N MET A 1 -7.13 25.81 -7.50
CA MET A 1 -8.35 25.30 -6.80
C MET A 1 -8.54 23.78 -6.94
N HIS A 2 -8.06 23.13 -8.02
CA HIS A 2 -8.16 21.66 -8.14
C HIS A 2 -7.15 20.89 -7.31
N ASP A 3 -5.95 21.41 -7.07
CA ASP A 3 -4.89 20.69 -6.36
C ASP A 3 -5.19 20.49 -4.86
N GLU A 4 -5.83 21.45 -4.21
CA GLU A 4 -6.11 21.37 -2.76
C GLU A 4 -7.11 20.27 -2.39
N LEU A 5 -7.98 19.86 -3.30
CA LEU A 5 -9.00 18.83 -3.06
C LEU A 5 -8.48 17.40 -3.24
N LEU A 6 -7.33 17.24 -3.91
CA LEU A 6 -6.73 15.94 -4.17
C LEU A 6 -5.83 15.44 -3.04
N HIS A 7 -5.40 16.34 -2.17
CA HIS A 7 -4.51 16.04 -1.05
C HIS A 7 -5.27 15.62 0.20
N PRO A 8 -4.64 14.84 1.09
CA PRO A 8 -5.16 14.65 2.44
C PRO A 8 -5.13 15.99 3.20
N GLN A 9 -6.03 16.16 4.13
CA GLN A 9 -6.09 17.36 4.95
C GLN A 9 -5.09 17.36 6.09
N ALA A 10 -4.67 16.19 6.57
CA ALA A 10 -3.74 16.03 7.68
C ALA A 10 -3.05 14.66 7.69
N VAL A 11 -1.99 14.53 8.49
CA VAL A 11 -1.46 13.27 8.98
C VAL A 11 -1.96 13.07 10.40
N HIS A 12 -2.64 11.96 10.67
CA HIS A 12 -3.27 11.66 11.96
C HIS A 12 -2.48 10.69 12.82
N GLY A 13 -1.51 9.99 12.26
CA GLY A 13 -0.70 9.05 13.00
C GLY A 13 0.61 8.75 12.28
N TYR A 14 1.67 8.60 13.08
CA TYR A 14 2.95 8.12 12.59
C TYR A 14 3.72 7.48 13.73
N ILE A 15 4.11 6.23 13.58
CA ILE A 15 5.05 5.54 14.47
C ILE A 15 5.88 4.59 13.60
N THR A 16 7.18 4.64 13.72
CA THR A 16 8.06 3.69 13.04
C THR A 16 8.05 2.33 13.76
N GLY A 17 8.24 1.26 13.01
CA GLY A 17 8.79 0.01 13.55
C GLY A 17 10.24 0.20 14.00
N LEU A 18 10.98 -0.91 14.15
CA LEU A 18 12.44 -0.81 14.37
C LEU A 18 13.08 -0.17 13.15
N CYS A 19 13.91 0.86 13.36
CA CYS A 19 14.47 1.64 12.28
C CYS A 19 15.78 2.31 12.68
N GLN A 20 16.81 2.24 11.84
CA GLN A 20 18.05 2.97 12.07
C GLN A 20 17.85 4.50 12.14
N TYR A 21 16.75 5.00 11.60
CA TYR A 21 16.39 6.42 11.59
C TYR A 21 15.34 6.79 12.64
N ALA A 22 14.76 5.83 13.35
CA ALA A 22 13.65 6.03 14.30
C ALA A 22 13.85 7.20 15.26
N ASN A 23 15.09 7.43 15.72
CA ASN A 23 15.42 8.45 16.71
C ASN A 23 16.25 9.62 16.14
N ARG A 24 16.48 9.66 14.85
CA ARG A 24 17.28 10.70 14.19
C ARG A 24 16.38 11.84 13.73
N GLY A 25 16.49 12.99 14.38
CA GLY A 25 15.64 14.16 14.15
C GLY A 25 15.75 14.86 12.78
N ASN A 26 16.48 14.36 11.81
CA ASN A 26 16.77 15.06 10.55
C ASN A 26 16.84 14.16 9.31
N TYR A 27 16.42 12.92 9.40
CA TYR A 27 16.56 11.98 8.31
C TYR A 27 15.23 11.28 8.08
N TRP A 28 14.90 11.03 6.81
CA TRP A 28 13.79 10.21 6.35
C TRP A 28 12.69 9.99 7.39
N GLY A 29 11.68 10.83 7.37
CA GLY A 29 10.52 10.64 8.25
C GLY A 29 10.63 11.15 9.67
N SER A 30 11.70 11.83 10.04
CA SER A 30 11.58 12.62 11.24
C SER A 30 10.56 13.73 11.00
N ILE A 31 9.45 13.63 11.67
CA ILE A 31 8.47 14.69 11.76
C ILE A 31 9.22 15.92 12.29
N SER A 32 9.60 16.75 11.35
CA SER A 32 10.07 18.10 11.50
C SER A 32 11.45 18.38 12.09
N LYS A 33 12.14 19.23 11.38
CA LYS A 33 13.26 20.06 11.86
C LYS A 33 12.88 20.99 13.02
N ASN A 34 11.61 21.20 13.32
CA ASN A 34 11.12 22.29 14.16
C ASN A 34 10.42 21.84 15.45
N GLY A 35 10.69 20.63 15.91
CA GLY A 35 10.09 20.17 17.16
C GLY A 35 8.71 19.54 16.91
N ARG A 36 8.54 18.54 17.53
CA ARG A 36 7.61 17.42 17.60
C ARG A 36 6.12 17.74 17.69
N ASN A 37 5.69 18.99 17.61
CA ASN A 37 4.31 19.42 17.82
C ASN A 37 3.66 19.98 16.57
N GLU A 38 4.41 20.15 15.49
CA GLU A 38 3.86 20.60 14.23
C GLU A 38 4.05 19.49 13.22
N LEU A 39 3.01 18.72 13.00
CA LEU A 39 2.85 18.01 11.75
C LEU A 39 3.07 19.02 10.66
N THR A 40 4.17 18.88 9.96
CA THR A 40 4.39 19.66 8.74
C THR A 40 3.14 19.45 7.90
N PRO A 41 2.41 20.50 7.52
CA PRO A 41 1.22 20.33 6.71
C PRO A 41 1.57 19.40 5.57
N VAL A 42 0.76 18.40 5.34
CA VAL A 42 0.94 17.38 4.29
C VAL A 42 1.26 18.04 2.95
N THR A 43 0.75 19.23 2.69
CA THR A 43 1.08 20.09 1.55
C THR A 43 2.58 20.36 1.35
N LYS A 44 3.41 20.23 2.37
CA LYS A 44 4.88 20.33 2.23
C LYS A 44 5.56 18.98 1.96
N LEU A 45 4.87 17.88 2.21
CA LEU A 45 5.33 16.54 1.87
C LEU A 45 4.88 16.14 0.46
N ILE A 46 3.92 16.85 -0.10
CA ILE A 46 3.26 16.56 -1.36
C ILE A 46 3.66 17.60 -2.42
N GLY A 47 4.90 17.77 -2.68
CA GLY A 47 5.34 18.67 -3.75
C GLY A 47 6.08 17.89 -4.82
N TYR A 48 5.52 17.73 -5.99
CA TYR A 48 6.20 17.12 -7.14
C TYR A 48 7.47 17.85 -7.59
N THR A 49 7.67 19.06 -7.17
CA THR A 49 8.74 19.96 -7.66
C THR A 49 9.90 20.09 -6.71
N GLY A 50 10.27 19.10 -5.97
CA GLY A 50 11.42 19.23 -5.10
C GLY A 50 11.50 18.24 -3.98
N PHE A 51 11.04 17.05 -4.21
CA PHE A 51 11.30 15.96 -3.30
C PHE A 51 12.79 15.71 -3.21
N SER A 52 13.41 16.42 -2.32
CA SER A 52 14.61 15.98 -1.67
C SER A 52 14.16 15.25 -0.43
N ALA A 53 14.05 13.94 -0.50
CA ALA A 53 14.25 13.08 0.65
C ALA A 53 13.49 13.41 1.98
N ASN A 54 12.29 13.94 1.95
CA ASN A 54 11.49 14.23 3.15
C ASN A 54 10.24 13.37 3.17
N GLY A 55 10.41 12.05 3.27
CA GLY A 55 9.33 11.08 3.45
C GLY A 55 9.18 10.65 4.90
N PHE A 56 8.19 9.80 5.16
CA PHE A 56 8.05 9.07 6.41
C PHE A 56 8.72 7.71 6.26
N SER A 57 9.83 7.49 6.96
CA SER A 57 10.42 6.17 7.08
C SER A 57 9.58 5.34 8.03
N LEU A 58 9.00 4.25 7.56
CA LEU A 58 8.08 3.45 8.37
C LEU A 58 8.83 2.45 9.27
N GLY A 59 10.08 2.14 8.95
CA GLY A 59 10.82 1.11 9.66
C GLY A 59 10.30 -0.30 9.36
N SER A 60 10.64 -1.24 10.21
CA SER A 60 10.25 -2.64 10.09
C SER A 60 8.74 -2.85 10.28
N LEU A 61 8.27 -4.08 10.07
CA LEU A 61 6.88 -4.53 10.08
C LEU A 61 5.99 -3.80 11.09
N GLY A 62 4.91 -3.22 10.60
CA GLY A 62 3.88 -2.56 11.41
C GLY A 62 4.09 -1.06 11.65
N GLY A 63 5.30 -0.52 11.44
CA GLY A 63 5.48 0.94 11.47
C GLY A 63 4.64 1.62 10.38
N TYR A 64 4.03 2.76 10.68
CA TYR A 64 3.00 3.30 9.80
C TYR A 64 2.94 4.83 9.78
N VAL A 65 2.31 5.34 8.71
CA VAL A 65 1.77 6.70 8.61
C VAL A 65 0.28 6.62 8.26
N GLN A 66 -0.53 7.51 8.84
CA GLN A 66 -1.97 7.58 8.59
C GLN A 66 -2.37 8.96 8.11
N TYR A 67 -3.07 9.01 6.98
CA TYR A 67 -3.55 10.22 6.33
C TYR A 67 -5.04 10.40 6.49
N ASP A 68 -5.48 11.66 6.59
CA ASP A 68 -6.86 12.07 6.75
C ASP A 68 -7.43 12.68 5.47
N PHE A 69 -8.49 12.05 4.96
CA PHE A 69 -9.31 12.53 3.84
C PHE A 69 -10.75 12.81 4.27
N SER A 70 -11.04 12.92 5.58
CA SER A 70 -12.42 12.97 6.08
C SER A 70 -13.24 14.16 5.57
N SER A 71 -12.60 15.27 5.22
CA SER A 71 -13.28 16.42 4.59
C SER A 71 -13.61 16.19 3.11
N ASN A 72 -12.88 15.29 2.46
CA ASN A 72 -13.06 14.97 1.05
C ASN A 72 -12.64 13.50 0.84
N PRO A 73 -13.52 12.54 1.21
CA PRO A 73 -13.22 11.12 1.17
C PRO A 73 -12.78 10.64 -0.21
N ILE A 74 -11.89 9.67 -0.22
CA ILE A 74 -11.55 8.93 -1.43
C ILE A 74 -12.80 8.17 -1.86
N GLN A 75 -13.19 8.31 -3.12
CA GLN A 75 -14.36 7.66 -3.69
C GLN A 75 -13.93 6.50 -4.55
N ASN A 76 -14.62 5.38 -4.45
CA ASN A 76 -14.49 4.26 -5.36
C ASN A 76 -15.28 4.57 -6.64
N LEU A 77 -14.60 5.04 -7.68
CA LEU A 77 -15.21 5.48 -8.94
C LEU A 77 -14.58 4.80 -10.15
N ASP A 78 -15.41 4.20 -10.98
CA ASP A 78 -15.00 3.58 -12.27
C ASP A 78 -14.37 4.58 -13.24
N THR A 79 -14.65 5.87 -13.05
CA THR A 79 -14.13 6.96 -13.88
C THR A 79 -12.75 7.43 -13.43
N ASN A 80 -12.19 6.85 -12.37
CA ASN A 80 -10.85 7.18 -11.93
C ASN A 80 -9.80 6.71 -12.96
N PRO A 81 -8.80 7.56 -13.25
CA PRO A 81 -7.78 7.22 -14.22
C PRO A 81 -7.06 5.91 -13.85
N TYR A 82 -6.84 5.06 -14.85
CA TYR A 82 -6.11 3.79 -14.69
C TYR A 82 -6.73 2.82 -13.67
N GLY A 83 -8.01 2.99 -13.32
CA GLY A 83 -8.72 2.13 -12.36
C GLY A 83 -8.19 2.23 -10.93
N VAL A 84 -7.60 3.36 -10.52
CA VAL A 84 -7.12 3.56 -9.15
C VAL A 84 -7.78 4.76 -8.51
N ASP A 85 -8.07 4.65 -7.22
CA ASP A 85 -8.73 5.70 -6.45
C ASP A 85 -7.73 6.66 -5.79
N PHE A 86 -6.52 6.22 -5.54
CA PHE A 86 -5.43 7.05 -5.02
C PHE A 86 -4.06 6.48 -5.37
N VAL A 87 -3.05 7.32 -5.23
CA VAL A 87 -1.65 6.98 -5.50
C VAL A 87 -0.80 7.32 -4.29
N VAL A 88 0.08 6.40 -3.90
CA VAL A 88 1.10 6.61 -2.88
C VAL A 88 2.46 6.74 -3.57
N TYR A 89 3.29 7.65 -3.07
CA TYR A 89 4.64 7.87 -3.59
C TYR A 89 5.70 7.44 -2.60
N GLY A 90 6.66 6.69 -3.09
CA GLY A 90 7.83 6.22 -2.40
C GLY A 90 9.11 6.49 -3.18
N ASN A 91 10.23 5.90 -2.76
CA ASN A 91 11.54 6.10 -3.38
C ASN A 91 12.35 4.80 -3.54
N ALA A 92 11.67 3.67 -3.63
CA ALA A 92 12.27 2.34 -3.77
C ALA A 92 13.38 2.30 -4.82
N PHE A 93 14.36 1.43 -4.62
CA PHE A 93 15.40 1.18 -5.62
C PHE A 93 15.05 -0.02 -6.50
N ASN A 94 15.63 -0.06 -7.70
CA ASN A 94 15.53 -1.24 -8.54
C ASN A 94 16.30 -2.41 -7.90
N GLY A 95 15.61 -3.52 -7.65
CA GLY A 95 16.17 -4.67 -6.95
C GLY A 95 16.24 -4.51 -5.42
N ASN A 96 15.55 -3.52 -4.87
CA ASN A 96 15.38 -3.33 -3.44
C ASN A 96 14.06 -2.60 -3.15
N PRO A 97 12.91 -3.24 -3.41
CA PRO A 97 11.61 -2.70 -3.02
C PRO A 97 11.45 -2.78 -1.50
N GLU A 98 10.74 -1.82 -0.93
CA GLU A 98 10.50 -1.74 0.51
C GLU A 98 8.99 -1.72 0.75
N ALA A 99 8.35 -2.88 0.64
CA ALA A 99 6.91 -2.97 0.51
C ALA A 99 6.13 -2.50 1.75
N ALA A 100 5.27 -1.49 1.55
CA ALA A 100 4.27 -1.06 2.50
C ALA A 100 2.87 -1.47 2.05
N ALA A 101 2.12 -2.12 2.92
CA ALA A 101 0.71 -2.44 2.72
C ALA A 101 -0.19 -1.28 3.15
N VAL A 102 -1.46 -1.33 2.75
CA VAL A 102 -2.40 -0.25 2.97
C VAL A 102 -3.69 -0.75 3.60
N GLN A 103 -4.13 -0.01 4.61
CA GLN A 103 -5.47 -0.14 5.20
C GLN A 103 -6.26 1.13 5.01
N VAL A 104 -7.56 1.00 4.83
CA VAL A 104 -8.49 2.12 4.69
C VAL A 104 -9.58 2.08 5.76
N TYR A 105 -9.94 3.25 6.31
CA TYR A 105 -11.10 3.39 7.18
C TYR A 105 -12.28 3.83 6.33
N ALA A 106 -13.15 2.90 6.03
CA ALA A 106 -14.09 2.99 4.94
C ALA A 106 -15.47 2.47 5.33
N GLN A 107 -16.48 2.77 4.49
CA GLN A 107 -17.82 2.21 4.59
C GLN A 107 -18.02 1.13 3.54
N GLU A 108 -18.49 -0.01 3.99
CA GLU A 108 -18.94 -1.12 3.15
C GLU A 108 -20.33 -0.82 2.57
N VAL A 109 -20.56 -1.19 1.33
CA VAL A 109 -21.88 -1.27 0.74
C VAL A 109 -22.47 -2.63 1.07
N LEU A 110 -23.49 -2.65 1.93
CA LEU A 110 -24.16 -3.87 2.36
C LEU A 110 -24.99 -4.50 1.22
N PRO A 111 -25.35 -5.79 1.31
CA PRO A 111 -26.13 -6.48 0.27
C PRO A 111 -27.46 -5.84 -0.09
N ASP A 112 -28.06 -5.06 0.81
CA ASP A 112 -29.29 -4.30 0.57
C ASP A 112 -29.04 -2.92 -0.07
N GLY A 113 -27.78 -2.58 -0.37
CA GLY A 113 -27.35 -1.31 -0.95
C GLY A 113 -27.19 -0.19 0.06
N THR A 114 -27.42 -0.41 1.33
CA THR A 114 -27.18 0.58 2.39
C THR A 114 -25.69 0.61 2.78
N LEU A 115 -25.24 1.72 3.38
CA LEU A 115 -23.87 1.84 3.86
C LEU A 115 -23.77 1.33 5.30
N GLY A 116 -22.78 0.48 5.53
CA GLY A 116 -22.38 0.03 6.86
C GLY A 116 -21.66 1.11 7.66
N ASP A 117 -21.25 0.77 8.88
CA ASP A 117 -20.42 1.64 9.70
C ASP A 117 -19.00 1.75 9.15
N TYR A 118 -18.32 2.86 9.43
CA TYR A 118 -16.89 2.98 9.13
C TYR A 118 -16.07 2.01 9.96
N LYS A 119 -15.25 1.20 9.30
CA LYS A 119 -14.28 0.31 9.95
C LYS A 119 -13.01 0.19 9.09
N TRP A 120 -11.96 -0.40 9.64
CA TRP A 120 -10.73 -0.65 8.91
C TRP A 120 -10.83 -1.89 8.04
N TYR A 121 -10.38 -1.75 6.78
CA TYR A 121 -10.21 -2.82 5.81
C TYR A 121 -8.77 -2.86 5.33
N GLU A 122 -8.29 -4.03 4.95
CA GLU A 122 -7.03 -4.20 4.23
C GLU A 122 -7.26 -4.04 2.73
N LEU A 123 -6.38 -3.35 2.02
CA LEU A 123 -6.33 -3.43 0.57
C LEU A 123 -5.39 -4.58 0.18
N ALA A 124 -5.95 -5.67 -0.27
CA ALA A 124 -5.22 -6.89 -0.55
C ALA A 124 -4.35 -6.73 -1.80
N GLY A 125 -3.04 -6.58 -1.61
CA GLY A 125 -2.05 -6.56 -2.69
C GLY A 125 -1.73 -7.95 -3.21
N SER A 126 -0.90 -8.03 -4.25
CA SER A 126 -0.56 -9.29 -4.93
C SER A 126 -0.03 -10.38 -3.98
N MET A 127 0.87 -10.02 -3.07
CA MET A 127 1.45 -10.96 -2.10
C MET A 127 0.51 -11.31 -0.95
N TYR A 128 -0.60 -10.59 -0.78
CA TYR A 128 -1.60 -10.89 0.24
C TYR A 128 -2.20 -12.29 0.07
N TYR A 129 -2.31 -12.74 -1.17
CA TYR A 129 -2.86 -14.05 -1.54
C TYR A 129 -1.84 -15.18 -1.45
N SER A 130 -0.56 -14.88 -1.20
CA SER A 130 0.48 -15.89 -1.03
C SER A 130 0.23 -16.76 0.21
N ASP A 131 0.54 -18.05 0.11
CA ASP A 131 0.54 -18.98 1.24
C ASP A 131 1.50 -18.58 2.35
N SER A 132 2.53 -17.80 2.02
CA SER A 132 3.52 -17.29 2.97
C SER A 132 3.07 -16.01 3.68
N ALA A 133 1.95 -15.39 3.28
CA ALA A 133 1.43 -14.21 3.94
C ALA A 133 0.80 -14.55 5.29
N VAL A 134 1.18 -13.81 6.33
CA VAL A 134 0.59 -13.94 7.67
C VAL A 134 -0.40 -12.80 7.87
N ARG A 135 -1.67 -13.07 7.58
CA ARG A 135 -2.76 -12.11 7.67
C ARG A 135 -3.21 -11.91 9.12
N ASN A 136 -3.70 -10.72 9.45
CA ASN A 136 -4.12 -10.35 10.81
C ASN A 136 -3.05 -10.67 11.86
N ALA A 137 -1.80 -10.39 11.51
CA ALA A 137 -0.67 -10.65 12.35
C ALA A 137 -0.57 -9.64 13.51
N THR A 138 0.13 -10.08 14.55
CA THR A 138 0.58 -9.21 15.64
C THR A 138 2.11 -9.26 15.67
N VAL A 139 2.77 -8.13 15.52
CA VAL A 139 4.20 -8.01 15.75
C VAL A 139 4.45 -7.35 17.11
N TYR A 140 5.36 -7.93 17.87
CA TYR A 140 5.78 -7.45 19.17
C TYR A 140 7.29 -7.27 19.20
N TYR A 141 7.72 -6.04 19.40
CA TYR A 141 9.11 -5.67 19.56
C TYR A 141 9.43 -5.45 21.03
N THR A 142 10.52 -6.03 21.50
CA THR A 142 11.01 -5.82 22.85
C THR A 142 12.48 -5.40 22.82
N LYS A 143 12.85 -4.64 23.84
CA LYS A 143 14.21 -4.20 24.07
C LYS A 143 14.60 -4.55 25.50
N ASP A 144 15.66 -5.33 25.66
CA ASP A 144 16.23 -5.70 26.95
C ASP A 144 17.76 -5.60 26.92
N ASP A 145 18.42 -6.16 27.94
CA ASP A 145 19.88 -6.17 28.07
C ASP A 145 20.55 -7.04 26.98
N ALA A 146 19.83 -7.98 26.40
CA ALA A 146 20.32 -8.84 25.33
C ALA A 146 20.18 -8.20 23.95
N GLY A 147 19.39 -7.12 23.81
CA GLY A 147 19.24 -6.36 22.57
C GLY A 147 17.79 -6.12 22.16
N LEU A 148 17.53 -6.18 20.87
CA LEU A 148 16.19 -6.07 20.27
C LEU A 148 15.68 -7.43 19.84
N HIS A 149 14.40 -7.66 20.08
CA HIS A 149 13.72 -8.88 19.69
C HIS A 149 12.42 -8.56 18.97
N ALA A 150 12.08 -9.37 17.99
CA ALA A 150 10.81 -9.29 17.29
C ALA A 150 10.10 -10.66 17.35
N THR A 151 8.80 -10.64 17.64
CA THR A 151 7.94 -11.80 17.49
C THR A 151 6.77 -11.48 16.58
N VAL A 152 6.43 -12.38 15.68
CA VAL A 152 5.23 -12.31 14.86
C VAL A 152 4.34 -13.47 15.25
N ASN A 153 3.13 -13.18 15.72
CA ASN A 153 2.20 -14.18 16.24
C ASN A 153 2.83 -15.13 17.28
N GLY A 154 3.73 -14.61 18.14
CA GLY A 154 4.43 -15.38 19.17
C GLY A 154 5.64 -16.17 18.68
N VAL A 155 5.93 -16.19 17.39
CA VAL A 155 7.14 -16.79 16.83
C VAL A 155 8.27 -15.77 16.89
N THR A 156 9.36 -16.08 17.60
CA THR A 156 10.53 -15.21 17.71
C THR A 156 11.34 -15.23 16.43
N HIS A 157 11.62 -14.08 15.91
CA HIS A 157 12.50 -13.85 14.77
C HIS A 157 13.81 -13.26 15.29
N SER A 158 14.86 -14.11 15.36
CA SER A 158 16.21 -13.68 15.70
C SER A 158 16.93 -13.30 14.40
N GLN A 159 16.74 -12.10 13.95
CA GLN A 159 17.50 -11.56 12.82
C GLN A 159 18.63 -10.71 13.37
N ASP A 160 19.89 -11.06 13.08
CA ASP A 160 20.96 -10.09 13.13
C ASP A 160 20.66 -9.02 12.04
N PRO A 161 20.64 -7.78 12.36
CA PRO A 161 21.25 -7.03 13.47
C PRO A 161 20.26 -6.50 14.53
N PHE A 162 19.02 -6.96 14.59
CA PHE A 162 18.09 -6.46 15.61
C PHE A 162 18.66 -6.62 17.04
N THR A 163 19.42 -7.69 17.29
CA THR A 163 19.95 -7.96 18.61
C THR A 163 20.97 -6.92 19.09
N THR A 164 21.66 -6.22 18.21
CA THR A 164 22.75 -5.30 18.58
C THR A 164 22.41 -3.82 18.42
N ALA A 165 21.42 -3.50 17.60
CA ALA A 165 21.08 -2.12 17.25
C ALA A 165 20.03 -1.49 18.19
N THR A 166 20.27 -1.49 19.50
CA THR A 166 19.30 -0.99 20.49
C THR A 166 18.84 0.47 20.25
N ALA A 167 19.63 1.25 19.51
CA ALA A 167 19.28 2.60 19.08
C ALA A 167 18.16 2.63 18.00
N TRP A 168 17.85 1.51 17.38
CA TRP A 168 16.76 1.39 16.39
C TRP A 168 15.37 1.31 17.04
N PHE A 169 15.31 1.04 18.34
CA PHE A 169 14.05 1.05 19.05
C PHE A 169 13.50 2.48 19.11
N PRO A 170 12.27 2.75 18.66
CA PRO A 170 11.71 4.09 18.69
C PRO A 170 11.61 4.62 20.12
N ASP A 171 12.14 5.80 20.35
CA ASP A 171 12.06 6.46 21.68
C ASP A 171 10.70 7.12 21.84
N TYR A 172 9.80 6.47 22.58
CA TYR A 172 8.43 6.95 22.80
C TYR A 172 8.38 8.32 23.45
N THR A 173 9.47 8.78 24.09
CA THR A 173 9.53 10.12 24.68
C THR A 173 9.88 11.19 23.65
N LYS A 174 10.48 10.81 22.54
CA LYS A 174 10.91 11.70 21.44
C LYS A 174 9.90 11.76 20.32
N LEU A 175 9.18 10.68 20.10
CA LEU A 175 8.11 10.65 19.13
C LEU A 175 6.85 11.16 19.82
N ASN A 176 6.49 12.41 19.57
CA ASN A 176 5.16 12.85 19.93
C ASN A 176 4.19 12.00 19.14
N HIS A 177 3.50 11.15 19.87
CA HIS A 177 2.40 10.36 19.34
C HIS A 177 1.37 11.31 18.77
N VAL A 178 1.37 11.45 17.47
CA VAL A 178 0.32 12.16 16.76
C VAL A 178 -1.03 11.48 16.95
N ALA A 179 -1.01 10.32 17.53
CA ALA A 179 -2.18 9.51 17.82
C ALA A 179 -3.11 10.03 18.92
N THR A 180 -2.80 11.11 19.62
CA THR A 180 -3.44 11.23 20.92
C THR A 180 -4.20 12.51 21.23
N SER A 181 -4.08 13.57 20.49
CA SER A 181 -4.83 14.77 20.82
C SER A 181 -6.00 15.01 19.88
N GLY A 182 -7.16 14.50 20.24
CA GLY A 182 -8.43 14.98 19.71
C GLY A 182 -9.12 14.14 18.64
N VAL A 183 -8.50 13.11 18.11
CA VAL A 183 -9.17 12.16 17.21
C VAL A 183 -9.54 10.92 18.01
N ASN A 184 -10.78 10.48 17.82
CA ASN A 184 -11.34 9.31 18.46
C ASN A 184 -10.29 8.19 18.61
N ASN A 185 -9.97 7.86 19.83
CA ASN A 185 -9.08 6.75 20.21
C ASN A 185 -9.39 5.42 19.51
N THR A 186 -10.60 5.27 18.98
CA THR A 186 -11.04 4.13 18.19
C THR A 186 -10.26 3.95 16.88
N LEU A 187 -9.72 5.00 16.27
CA LEU A 187 -8.99 4.89 15.01
C LEU A 187 -7.56 4.35 15.19
N THR A 188 -7.00 4.48 16.38
CA THR A 188 -5.62 4.09 16.68
C THR A 188 -5.51 2.88 17.60
N ASN A 189 -6.48 2.68 18.49
CA ASN A 189 -6.40 1.70 19.57
C ASN A 189 -6.46 0.24 19.15
N THR A 190 -6.85 -0.07 17.92
CA THR A 190 -6.86 -1.44 17.42
C THR A 190 -5.54 -1.85 16.77
N TYR A 191 -4.72 -0.88 16.36
CA TYR A 191 -3.49 -1.12 15.63
C TYR A 191 -2.26 -1.09 16.53
N ILE A 192 -2.11 -0.06 17.38
CA ILE A 192 -1.04 0.01 18.39
C ILE A 192 -1.63 -0.46 19.70
N THR A 193 -1.24 -1.62 20.15
CA THR A 193 -1.76 -2.21 21.37
C THR A 193 -0.87 -1.99 22.60
N GLU A 194 0.41 -1.65 22.36
CA GLU A 194 1.38 -1.36 23.42
C GLU A 194 2.51 -0.49 22.89
N TYR A 195 2.90 0.53 23.65
CA TYR A 195 4.09 1.33 23.37
C TYR A 195 4.67 1.91 24.66
N THR A 196 5.82 1.40 25.05
CA THR A 196 6.56 1.80 26.24
C THR A 196 8.03 2.08 25.90
N ALA A 197 8.87 2.31 26.92
CA ALA A 197 10.31 2.43 26.71
C ALA A 197 10.97 1.21 26.11
N ASN A 198 10.38 0.03 26.31
CA ASN A 198 10.98 -1.26 25.97
C ASN A 198 10.06 -2.18 25.17
N THR A 199 8.86 -1.76 24.88
CA THR A 199 7.88 -2.57 24.15
C THR A 199 7.13 -1.76 23.12
N LEU A 200 6.93 -2.34 21.93
CA LEU A 200 6.12 -1.79 20.85
C LEU A 200 5.36 -2.92 20.20
N LYS A 201 4.04 -2.79 20.09
CA LYS A 201 3.18 -3.84 19.57
C LYS A 201 2.20 -3.27 18.57
N PHE A 202 2.20 -3.81 17.37
CA PHE A 202 1.20 -3.58 16.34
C PHE A 202 0.36 -4.84 16.13
N ALA A 203 -0.92 -4.68 15.86
CA ALA A 203 -1.85 -5.78 15.63
C ALA A 203 -2.77 -5.50 14.44
N GLY A 204 -3.33 -6.54 13.86
CA GLY A 204 -4.22 -6.41 12.69
C GLY A 204 -3.48 -6.00 11.42
N ILE A 205 -2.22 -6.45 11.28
CA ILE A 205 -1.37 -6.19 10.11
C ILE A 205 -1.21 -7.46 9.27
N THR A 206 -0.75 -7.30 8.04
CA THR A 206 -0.32 -8.41 7.20
C THR A 206 1.20 -8.40 7.08
N SER A 207 1.84 -9.52 7.41
CA SER A 207 3.25 -9.74 7.15
C SER A 207 3.40 -10.53 5.87
N ILE A 208 4.16 -10.03 4.91
CA ILE A 208 4.47 -10.68 3.65
C ILE A 208 5.95 -11.06 3.58
N PRO A 209 6.31 -12.03 2.72
CA PRO A 209 7.71 -12.34 2.45
C PRO A 209 8.46 -11.13 1.92
N ASP A 210 9.73 -11.02 2.31
CA ASP A 210 10.66 -10.08 1.69
C ASP A 210 11.10 -10.58 0.30
N SER A 211 11.33 -9.67 -0.62
CA SER A 211 11.83 -9.96 -1.95
C SER A 211 12.69 -8.81 -2.49
N ASP A 212 13.79 -9.17 -3.15
CA ASP A 212 14.63 -8.22 -3.89
C ASP A 212 14.05 -7.89 -5.27
N SER A 213 12.92 -8.48 -5.64
CA SER A 213 12.27 -8.26 -6.93
C SER A 213 11.09 -7.31 -6.81
N ASN A 214 11.18 -6.13 -7.41
CA ASN A 214 10.04 -5.20 -7.48
C ASN A 214 8.81 -5.83 -8.16
N ALA A 215 9.01 -6.81 -9.05
CA ALA A 215 7.92 -7.49 -9.74
C ALA A 215 7.11 -8.44 -8.86
N ASP A 216 7.65 -8.90 -7.73
CA ASP A 216 6.91 -9.75 -6.79
C ASP A 216 5.83 -8.95 -6.05
N TYR A 217 6.03 -7.64 -5.89
CA TYR A 217 5.04 -6.71 -5.34
C TYR A 217 4.23 -6.05 -6.46
N ALA A 218 3.56 -6.86 -7.26
CA ALA A 218 2.97 -6.49 -8.53
C ALA A 218 1.91 -5.37 -8.46
N PHE A 219 1.12 -5.31 -7.40
CA PHE A 219 0.16 -4.25 -7.09
C PHE A 219 -0.20 -4.26 -5.59
N GLY A 220 -0.78 -3.16 -5.11
CA GLY A 220 -1.31 -3.06 -3.75
C GLY A 220 -0.26 -2.86 -2.66
N TYR A 221 0.96 -2.47 -3.04
CA TYR A 221 2.02 -2.07 -2.12
C TYR A 221 2.58 -0.73 -2.53
N ALA A 222 2.91 0.10 -1.54
CA ALA A 222 3.63 1.34 -1.73
C ALA A 222 5.14 1.12 -1.57
N ASP A 223 5.92 2.05 -2.13
CA ASP A 223 7.38 2.04 -2.13
C ASP A 223 7.99 0.81 -2.82
N VAL A 224 7.38 0.42 -3.95
CA VAL A 224 7.83 -0.70 -4.77
C VAL A 224 8.17 -0.29 -6.21
N THR A 225 7.66 0.84 -6.70
CA THR A 225 8.04 1.39 -7.99
C THR A 225 9.45 1.99 -7.92
N PRO A 226 10.43 1.45 -8.66
CA PRO A 226 11.83 1.83 -8.53
C PRO A 226 12.11 3.25 -9.06
N VAL A 227 13.07 3.93 -8.43
CA VAL A 227 13.62 5.19 -8.90
C VAL A 227 15.01 4.98 -9.54
N PRO A 228 15.38 5.71 -10.61
CA PRO A 228 14.57 6.69 -11.31
C PRO A 228 13.33 6.09 -11.99
N SER A 229 12.18 6.68 -11.71
CA SER A 229 10.89 6.23 -12.21
C SER A 229 10.52 6.81 -13.58
N VAL A 230 11.40 7.59 -14.17
CA VAL A 230 11.33 8.09 -15.55
C VAL A 230 12.53 7.59 -16.32
N LYS A 231 12.29 6.81 -17.37
CA LYS A 231 13.31 6.26 -18.25
C LYS A 231 13.16 6.86 -19.64
N ASP A 232 14.22 7.50 -20.16
CA ASP A 232 14.22 8.13 -21.49
C ASP A 232 13.07 9.13 -21.69
N GLY A 233 12.70 9.85 -20.61
CA GLY A 233 11.59 10.81 -20.63
C GLY A 233 10.20 10.17 -20.53
N THR A 234 10.12 8.84 -20.32
CA THR A 234 8.86 8.11 -20.20
C THR A 234 8.74 7.57 -18.76
N PRO A 235 7.62 7.82 -18.04
CA PRO A 235 7.36 7.21 -16.75
C PRO A 235 7.31 5.68 -16.84
N VAL A 236 7.80 5.00 -15.80
CA VAL A 236 7.79 3.53 -15.74
C VAL A 236 6.38 2.97 -15.52
N ASN A 237 5.49 3.79 -14.97
CA ASN A 237 4.06 3.47 -14.85
C ASN A 237 3.22 4.75 -14.99
N PRO A 238 1.88 4.63 -15.18
CA PRO A 238 1.01 5.78 -15.42
C PRO A 238 0.89 6.75 -14.24
N TYR A 239 1.28 6.33 -13.03
CA TYR A 239 1.17 7.15 -11.82
C TYR A 239 2.39 8.01 -11.57
N THR A 240 3.52 7.69 -12.18
CA THR A 240 4.77 8.43 -12.02
C THR A 240 4.70 9.80 -12.71
N PRO A 241 4.98 10.90 -12.00
CA PRO A 241 5.00 12.22 -12.61
C PRO A 241 6.14 12.36 -13.64
N TYR A 242 5.85 12.92 -14.79
CA TYR A 242 6.86 13.21 -15.84
C TYR A 242 7.99 14.13 -15.37
N THR A 243 7.76 14.90 -14.32
CA THR A 243 8.70 15.92 -13.83
C THR A 243 9.57 15.44 -12.68
N SER A 244 9.41 14.22 -12.22
CA SER A 244 10.18 13.68 -11.09
C SER A 244 10.71 12.29 -11.39
N ASP A 245 12.01 12.14 -11.30
CA ASP A 245 12.74 10.87 -11.34
C ASP A 245 13.08 10.33 -9.92
N LYS A 246 12.58 11.02 -8.88
CA LYS A 246 12.96 10.78 -7.48
C LYS A 246 11.91 10.07 -6.66
N VAL A 247 10.71 9.92 -7.19
CA VAL A 247 9.60 9.24 -6.54
C VAL A 247 8.95 8.29 -7.51
N GLY A 248 8.63 7.07 -7.04
CA GLY A 248 7.80 6.10 -7.73
C GLY A 248 6.36 6.21 -7.24
N GLY A 249 5.39 6.17 -8.14
CA GLY A 249 3.97 6.19 -7.79
C GLY A 249 3.39 4.78 -7.84
N ASP A 250 2.71 4.37 -6.78
CA ASP A 250 2.02 3.10 -6.65
C ASP A 250 0.52 3.36 -6.51
N GLY A 251 -0.29 2.81 -7.42
CA GLY A 251 -1.73 3.03 -7.47
C GLY A 251 -2.50 2.04 -6.59
N PHE A 252 -3.61 2.51 -6.01
CA PHE A 252 -4.47 1.74 -5.12
C PHE A 252 -5.94 1.91 -5.51
N ASP A 253 -6.68 0.81 -5.41
CA ASP A 253 -8.11 0.74 -5.68
C ASP A 253 -8.84 0.25 -4.42
N LEU A 254 -9.92 0.94 -4.03
CA LEU A 254 -10.75 0.54 -2.89
C LEU A 254 -11.46 -0.80 -3.12
N ALA A 255 -11.59 -1.24 -4.37
CA ALA A 255 -12.14 -2.54 -4.71
C ALA A 255 -11.25 -3.72 -4.25
N TRP A 256 -10.00 -3.48 -3.88
CA TRP A 256 -9.13 -4.51 -3.30
C TRP A 256 -9.38 -4.75 -1.81
N ALA A 257 -10.39 -4.11 -1.24
CA ALA A 257 -10.70 -4.20 0.17
C ALA A 257 -11.15 -5.60 0.56
N VAL A 258 -10.59 -6.08 1.67
CA VAL A 258 -11.01 -7.29 2.38
C VAL A 258 -11.13 -6.98 3.87
N GLU A 259 -11.89 -7.78 4.62
CA GLU A 259 -11.81 -7.75 6.08
C GLU A 259 -10.39 -8.06 6.53
N ILE A 260 -9.91 -7.38 7.60
CA ILE A 260 -8.57 -7.66 8.14
C ILE A 260 -8.44 -9.14 8.49
N GLY A 261 -7.53 -9.82 7.80
CA GLY A 261 -7.30 -11.25 7.90
C GLY A 261 -8.20 -12.12 7.03
N GLY A 262 -9.20 -11.55 6.38
CA GLY A 262 -10.06 -12.22 5.41
C GLY A 262 -9.45 -12.25 4.01
N THR A 263 -10.05 -13.02 3.12
CA THR A 263 -9.68 -13.08 1.69
C THR A 263 -10.86 -12.79 0.77
N THR A 264 -12.07 -12.71 1.32
CA THR A 264 -13.26 -12.38 0.56
C THR A 264 -13.31 -10.88 0.34
N PRO A 265 -13.40 -10.43 -0.91
CA PRO A 265 -13.53 -9.02 -1.23
C PRO A 265 -14.79 -8.38 -0.64
N VAL A 266 -14.65 -7.11 -0.28
CA VAL A 266 -15.73 -6.30 0.32
C VAL A 266 -15.96 -5.06 -0.54
N LYS A 267 -17.21 -4.78 -0.87
CA LYS A 267 -17.57 -3.61 -1.66
C LYS A 267 -17.48 -2.34 -0.80
N ILE A 268 -16.53 -1.47 -1.10
CA ILE A 268 -16.33 -0.19 -0.42
C ILE A 268 -16.92 0.96 -1.25
N ASP A 269 -17.59 1.90 -0.59
CA ASP A 269 -18.10 3.12 -1.23
C ASP A 269 -17.08 4.27 -1.17
N ASN A 270 -16.56 4.54 0.02
CA ASN A 270 -15.60 5.61 0.24
C ASN A 270 -14.69 5.35 1.42
N ALA A 271 -13.51 6.01 1.44
CA ALA A 271 -12.56 5.94 2.53
C ALA A 271 -12.20 7.33 3.08
N LYS A 272 -12.24 7.47 4.41
CA LYS A 272 -11.90 8.72 5.14
C LYS A 272 -10.46 8.78 5.59
N TYR A 273 -9.86 7.64 5.92
CA TYR A 273 -8.47 7.57 6.35
C TYR A 273 -7.75 6.46 5.59
N VAL A 274 -6.49 6.70 5.32
CA VAL A 274 -5.57 5.72 4.73
C VAL A 274 -4.41 5.53 5.69
N ARG A 275 -4.13 4.29 6.06
CA ARG A 275 -2.95 3.88 6.82
C ARG A 275 -2.03 3.09 5.91
N ILE A 276 -0.81 3.55 5.80
CA ILE A 276 0.25 2.88 5.05
C ILE A 276 1.23 2.35 6.07
N TYR A 277 1.52 1.05 6.06
CA TYR A 277 2.38 0.43 7.05
C TYR A 277 3.39 -0.52 6.41
N SER A 278 4.58 -0.62 6.99
CA SER A 278 5.59 -1.59 6.56
C SER A 278 5.06 -3.01 6.69
N ALA A 279 5.09 -3.76 5.60
CA ALA A 279 4.55 -5.12 5.52
C ALA A 279 5.62 -6.21 5.69
N VAL A 280 6.90 -5.84 5.77
CA VAL A 280 8.04 -6.76 5.82
C VAL A 280 8.79 -6.62 7.14
N LEU A 281 9.17 -7.76 7.73
CA LEU A 281 9.96 -7.79 8.97
C LEU A 281 11.47 -7.72 8.73
N TYR A 282 11.91 -7.90 7.52
CA TYR A 282 13.29 -8.20 7.17
C TYR A 282 14.26 -7.02 7.33
N ASN A 283 15.55 -7.34 7.38
CA ASN A 283 16.66 -6.41 7.42
C ASN A 283 17.67 -6.76 6.33
N THR A 284 17.90 -5.85 5.43
CA THR A 284 18.70 -6.05 4.21
C THR A 284 20.21 -5.89 4.38
N GLY A 285 20.74 -5.86 5.58
CA GLY A 285 22.18 -5.88 5.81
C GLY A 285 22.95 -4.63 5.39
N ILE A 286 23.14 -4.36 4.11
CA ILE A 286 23.97 -3.23 3.62
C ILE A 286 23.32 -1.87 3.91
N PHE A 287 22.00 -1.78 3.78
CA PHE A 287 21.22 -0.56 4.00
C PHE A 287 20.63 -0.47 5.40
N GLY A 288 20.67 -1.56 6.17
CA GLY A 288 20.24 -1.63 7.56
C GLY A 288 18.92 -2.35 7.73
N GLU A 289 17.79 -1.75 7.43
CA GLU A 289 16.45 -2.35 7.49
C GLU A 289 15.73 -2.23 6.14
N THR A 290 14.70 -3.05 5.93
CA THR A 290 13.65 -2.79 4.96
C THR A 290 12.70 -1.80 5.61
N SER A 291 12.65 -0.58 5.09
CA SER A 291 11.94 0.54 5.71
C SER A 291 11.30 1.42 4.65
N PRO A 292 10.03 1.17 4.30
CA PRO A 292 9.36 1.98 3.30
C PRO A 292 9.41 3.47 3.63
N GLU A 293 9.71 4.28 2.63
CA GLU A 293 9.72 5.73 2.71
C GLU A 293 8.52 6.32 1.95
N ILE A 294 7.53 6.78 2.69
CA ILE A 294 6.31 7.36 2.12
C ILE A 294 6.49 8.87 1.96
N THR A 295 6.55 9.33 0.73
CA THR A 295 6.79 10.73 0.39
C THR A 295 5.50 11.52 0.15
N GLY A 296 4.38 10.84 -0.08
CA GLY A 296 3.08 11.48 -0.25
C GLY A 296 1.98 10.55 -0.70
N ILE A 297 0.75 11.07 -0.68
CA ILE A 297 -0.45 10.39 -1.15
C ILE A 297 -1.39 11.39 -1.80
N PHE A 298 -2.07 10.96 -2.87
CA PHE A 298 -3.09 11.74 -3.59
C PHE A 298 -4.28 10.87 -3.93
N ARG A 299 -5.49 11.36 -3.74
CA ARG A 299 -6.64 10.71 -4.34
C ARG A 299 -6.73 11.03 -5.83
N ALA A 300 -7.22 10.09 -6.60
CA ALA A 300 -7.52 10.32 -8.01
C ALA A 300 -8.70 11.31 -8.17
N ALA A 301 -8.69 12.06 -9.26
CA ALA A 301 -9.81 12.87 -9.68
C ALA A 301 -10.54 12.11 -10.80
N GLY A 302 -11.72 11.59 -10.51
CA GLY A 302 -12.56 10.93 -11.51
C GLY A 302 -12.83 11.82 -12.69
N THR A 303 -12.92 11.26 -13.87
CA THR A 303 -13.38 11.94 -15.07
C THR A 303 -14.88 11.73 -15.26
N THR A 304 -15.57 12.69 -15.88
CA THR A 304 -17.02 12.61 -16.05
C THR A 304 -17.46 11.88 -17.32
N THR A 305 -16.54 11.37 -18.11
CA THR A 305 -16.82 10.67 -19.37
C THR A 305 -16.83 9.17 -19.16
N GLU A 306 -18.00 8.61 -19.13
CA GLU A 306 -18.22 7.17 -19.09
C GLU A 306 -18.25 6.60 -20.52
N THR A 307 -17.26 5.82 -20.86
CA THR A 307 -17.29 4.97 -22.06
C THR A 307 -16.97 3.57 -21.58
N ALA A 308 -17.91 2.65 -21.73
CA ALA A 308 -17.71 1.26 -21.32
C ALA A 308 -16.57 0.66 -22.15
N SER A 309 -15.57 0.11 -21.46
CA SER A 309 -14.57 -0.77 -22.06
C SER A 309 -15.05 -2.20 -21.91
N SER A 310 -14.63 -3.08 -22.81
CA SER A 310 -14.84 -4.50 -22.69
C SER A 310 -13.54 -5.23 -22.93
N ALA A 311 -13.29 -6.29 -22.18
CA ALA A 311 -12.10 -7.09 -22.29
C ALA A 311 -12.43 -8.57 -22.19
N THR A 312 -11.60 -9.36 -22.86
CA THR A 312 -11.55 -10.81 -22.74
C THR A 312 -10.20 -11.19 -22.15
N VAL A 313 -10.19 -11.89 -21.06
CA VAL A 313 -9.00 -12.42 -20.42
C VAL A 313 -8.80 -13.86 -20.86
N SER A 314 -7.60 -14.20 -21.33
CA SER A 314 -7.24 -15.55 -21.75
C SER A 314 -6.01 -16.05 -21.02
N ILE A 315 -6.04 -17.33 -20.62
CA ILE A 315 -4.90 -18.02 -20.03
C ILE A 315 -4.48 -19.12 -20.99
N ASN A 316 -3.23 -19.08 -21.45
CA ASN A 316 -2.72 -19.99 -22.48
C ASN A 316 -3.61 -20.06 -23.73
N GLY A 317 -4.23 -18.93 -24.09
CA GLY A 317 -5.13 -18.82 -25.25
C GLY A 317 -6.55 -19.38 -25.03
N ILE A 318 -6.89 -19.75 -23.83
CA ILE A 318 -8.25 -20.16 -23.44
C ILE A 318 -8.88 -19.00 -22.69
N GLU A 319 -10.02 -18.51 -23.21
CA GLU A 319 -10.81 -17.47 -22.56
C GLU A 319 -11.34 -17.94 -21.21
N ILE A 320 -11.24 -17.09 -20.22
CA ILE A 320 -11.83 -17.29 -18.90
C ILE A 320 -13.00 -16.33 -18.72
N GLU A 321 -14.12 -16.86 -18.24
CA GLU A 321 -15.30 -16.08 -17.91
C GLU A 321 -15.29 -15.78 -16.42
N PRO A 322 -15.82 -14.60 -15.97
CA PRO A 322 -16.03 -14.35 -14.54
C PRO A 322 -16.92 -15.41 -13.93
N GLU A 323 -16.55 -15.88 -12.75
CA GLU A 323 -17.42 -16.76 -11.98
C GLU A 323 -18.58 -15.93 -11.44
N ASP A 324 -19.74 -15.96 -12.09
CA ASP A 324 -21.04 -15.35 -11.71
C ASP A 324 -21.01 -13.87 -11.22
N ASP A 325 -22.17 -13.22 -11.19
CA ASP A 325 -22.38 -11.84 -10.68
C ASP A 325 -21.91 -11.63 -9.23
N ALA A 326 -21.66 -12.70 -8.48
CA ALA A 326 -21.16 -12.67 -7.12
C ALA A 326 -19.69 -12.21 -7.04
N ASP A 327 -18.92 -12.37 -8.11
CA ASP A 327 -17.49 -12.02 -8.14
C ASP A 327 -17.25 -10.55 -8.52
N GLN A 328 -18.29 -9.83 -8.92
CA GLN A 328 -18.24 -8.40 -9.10
C GLN A 328 -18.44 -7.67 -7.77
N ILE A 329 -17.36 -7.21 -7.17
CA ILE A 329 -17.39 -6.55 -5.85
C ILE A 329 -17.49 -5.04 -5.92
N SER A 330 -17.10 -4.45 -7.01
CA SER A 330 -17.24 -3.03 -7.28
C SER A 330 -17.75 -2.86 -8.70
N ARG A 331 -18.03 -1.63 -9.11
CA ARG A 331 -18.32 -1.36 -10.51
C ARG A 331 -17.11 -1.80 -11.33
N ASN A 332 -17.34 -2.64 -12.32
CA ASN A 332 -16.30 -3.08 -13.27
C ASN A 332 -15.02 -3.67 -12.65
N VAL A 333 -15.11 -4.27 -11.46
CA VAL A 333 -14.02 -5.03 -10.86
C VAL A 333 -14.45 -6.46 -10.62
N TYR A 334 -13.73 -7.39 -11.20
CA TYR A 334 -14.02 -8.82 -11.20
C TYR A 334 -12.88 -9.60 -10.59
N TYR A 335 -13.20 -10.65 -9.85
CA TYR A 335 -12.24 -11.59 -9.30
C TYR A 335 -12.34 -12.94 -9.97
N TYR A 336 -11.19 -13.55 -10.19
CA TYR A 336 -11.06 -14.90 -10.73
C TYR A 336 -10.09 -15.69 -9.87
N HIS A 337 -10.34 -16.97 -9.75
CA HIS A 337 -9.42 -17.91 -9.13
C HIS A 337 -8.92 -18.90 -10.18
N ALA A 338 -7.62 -19.10 -10.28
CA ALA A 338 -7.03 -19.98 -11.26
C ALA A 338 -5.75 -20.64 -10.74
N GLY A 339 -5.71 -21.95 -10.72
CA GLY A 339 -4.50 -22.72 -10.44
C GLY A 339 -3.53 -22.62 -11.63
N LEU A 340 -2.52 -21.76 -11.53
CA LEU A 340 -1.55 -21.52 -12.60
C LEU A 340 -0.15 -21.93 -12.18
N ALA A 341 0.49 -22.72 -13.03
CA ALA A 341 1.90 -23.04 -12.86
C ALA A 341 2.79 -21.82 -13.20
N SER A 342 3.96 -21.75 -12.59
CA SER A 342 5.01 -20.81 -13.00
C SER A 342 5.33 -20.95 -14.49
N GLY A 343 5.50 -19.85 -15.19
CA GLY A 343 5.73 -19.82 -16.64
C GLY A 343 4.43 -19.77 -17.47
N THR A 344 3.25 -19.70 -16.83
CA THR A 344 1.98 -19.55 -17.55
C THR A 344 1.87 -18.16 -18.16
N ALA A 345 1.52 -18.06 -19.44
CA ALA A 345 1.23 -16.80 -20.10
C ALA A 345 -0.24 -16.41 -19.90
N ILE A 346 -0.46 -15.20 -19.38
CA ILE A 346 -1.76 -14.55 -19.30
C ILE A 346 -1.78 -13.47 -20.35
N THR A 347 -2.76 -13.49 -21.25
CA THR A 347 -2.91 -12.52 -22.33
C THR A 347 -4.32 -11.93 -22.30
N VAL A 348 -4.39 -10.63 -22.48
CA VAL A 348 -5.65 -9.88 -22.52
C VAL A 348 -5.90 -9.38 -23.91
N SER A 349 -7.11 -9.60 -24.42
CA SER A 349 -7.64 -8.98 -25.63
C SER A 349 -8.69 -7.94 -25.21
N ALA A 350 -8.55 -6.74 -25.74
CA ALA A 350 -9.46 -5.64 -25.46
C ALA A 350 -10.05 -5.06 -26.76
N THR A 351 -11.05 -4.21 -26.63
CA THR A 351 -11.61 -3.46 -27.77
C THR A 351 -10.55 -2.56 -28.41
N GLU A 352 -10.71 -2.24 -29.70
CA GLU A 352 -9.69 -1.63 -30.58
C GLU A 352 -9.18 -0.34 -30.01
N ASP A 353 -9.57 0.44 -29.27
CA ASP A 353 -9.00 1.69 -28.74
C ASP A 353 -8.71 1.63 -27.23
N ALA A 354 -8.78 0.46 -26.61
CA ALA A 354 -8.55 0.34 -25.18
C ALA A 354 -7.07 0.12 -24.86
N ASN A 355 -6.62 0.77 -23.79
CA ASN A 355 -5.31 0.53 -23.21
C ASN A 355 -5.39 -0.59 -22.19
N VAL A 356 -4.46 -1.53 -22.25
CA VAL A 356 -4.35 -2.61 -21.27
C VAL A 356 -3.14 -2.38 -20.39
N TYR A 357 -3.36 -2.46 -19.09
CA TYR A 357 -2.33 -2.41 -18.06
C TYR A 357 -2.37 -3.70 -17.25
N MET A 358 -1.24 -4.36 -17.11
CA MET A 358 -1.10 -5.53 -16.25
C MET A 358 -0.09 -5.21 -15.15
N ASN A 359 -0.51 -5.35 -13.91
CA ASN A 359 0.30 -4.96 -12.75
C ASN A 359 0.86 -3.52 -12.86
N GLY A 360 0.03 -2.59 -13.34
CA GLY A 360 0.39 -1.19 -13.57
C GLY A 360 1.25 -0.91 -14.79
N ALA A 361 1.78 -1.92 -15.48
CA ALA A 361 2.57 -1.75 -16.70
C ALA A 361 1.68 -1.76 -17.94
N TYR A 362 1.99 -0.89 -18.91
CA TYR A 362 1.32 -0.90 -20.23
C TYR A 362 1.75 -2.11 -21.05
N THR A 363 1.02 -3.18 -20.90
CA THR A 363 1.20 -4.46 -21.62
C THR A 363 -0.10 -5.25 -21.63
N ASN A 364 -0.26 -6.11 -22.61
CA ASN A 364 -1.38 -7.04 -22.70
C ASN A 364 -0.99 -8.50 -22.45
N THR A 365 0.23 -8.74 -22.01
CA THR A 365 0.71 -10.09 -21.72
C THR A 365 1.67 -10.05 -20.54
N ILE A 366 1.50 -10.99 -19.62
CA ILE A 366 2.41 -11.25 -18.50
C ILE A 366 2.66 -12.76 -18.38
N THR A 367 3.83 -13.14 -17.87
CA THR A 367 4.15 -14.54 -17.59
C THR A 367 4.30 -14.70 -16.07
N THR A 368 3.58 -15.65 -15.49
CA THR A 368 3.65 -15.94 -14.06
C THR A 368 5.03 -16.45 -13.65
N THR A 369 5.42 -16.13 -12.43
CA THR A 369 6.61 -16.68 -11.77
C THR A 369 6.18 -17.58 -10.60
N ALA A 370 7.13 -18.21 -9.94
CA ALA A 370 6.85 -19.00 -8.74
C ALA A 370 6.31 -18.15 -7.56
N ASN A 371 6.52 -16.83 -7.60
CA ASN A 371 6.08 -15.89 -6.59
C ASN A 371 4.82 -15.12 -6.99
N THR A 372 4.26 -15.37 -8.18
CA THR A 372 3.04 -14.69 -8.64
C THR A 372 1.84 -15.29 -7.93
N ALA A 373 1.29 -14.58 -6.94
CA ALA A 373 0.11 -15.00 -6.21
C ALA A 373 -1.18 -14.33 -6.72
N ALA A 374 -1.08 -13.17 -7.38
CA ALA A 374 -2.19 -12.52 -8.07
C ALA A 374 -1.68 -11.60 -9.19
N VAL A 375 -2.55 -11.32 -10.16
CA VAL A 375 -2.31 -10.39 -11.27
C VAL A 375 -3.46 -9.42 -11.37
N GLN A 376 -3.15 -8.12 -11.39
CA GLN A 376 -4.11 -7.07 -11.70
C GLN A 376 -4.11 -6.82 -13.21
N ILE A 377 -5.30 -6.70 -13.79
CA ILE A 377 -5.52 -6.34 -15.20
C ILE A 377 -6.48 -5.16 -15.24
N VAL A 378 -6.08 -4.07 -15.89
CA VAL A 378 -6.94 -2.91 -16.12
C VAL A 378 -7.05 -2.66 -17.60
N VAL A 379 -8.28 -2.57 -18.10
CA VAL A 379 -8.59 -2.20 -19.48
C VAL A 379 -9.28 -0.85 -19.45
N GLN A 380 -8.71 0.14 -20.11
CA GLN A 380 -9.21 1.50 -20.09
C GLN A 380 -9.50 2.04 -21.48
N SER A 381 -10.75 2.43 -21.70
CA SER A 381 -11.25 3.14 -22.88
C SER A 381 -12.24 4.23 -22.44
N GLY A 382 -11.76 5.17 -21.60
CA GLY A 382 -12.62 6.13 -20.88
C GLY A 382 -12.84 5.65 -19.45
N THR A 383 -13.84 4.80 -19.21
CA THR A 383 -14.01 4.06 -17.95
C THR A 383 -13.03 2.89 -17.86
N ALA A 384 -12.51 2.62 -16.70
CA ALA A 384 -11.69 1.44 -16.48
C ALA A 384 -12.55 0.22 -16.14
N GLU A 385 -12.20 -0.92 -16.68
CA GLU A 385 -12.66 -2.25 -16.27
C GLU A 385 -11.45 -2.99 -15.70
N ALA A 386 -11.57 -3.51 -14.50
CA ALA A 386 -10.45 -4.14 -13.79
C ALA A 386 -10.77 -5.58 -13.42
N PHE A 387 -9.72 -6.40 -13.42
CA PHE A 387 -9.78 -7.82 -13.08
C PHE A 387 -8.65 -8.13 -12.11
N ILE A 388 -8.95 -8.90 -11.09
CA ILE A 388 -7.95 -9.47 -10.18
C ILE A 388 -7.96 -10.97 -10.39
N LEU A 389 -6.88 -11.50 -10.88
CA LEU A 389 -6.67 -12.92 -11.05
C LEU A 389 -5.85 -13.43 -9.86
N VAL A 390 -6.48 -14.18 -8.98
CA VAL A 390 -5.83 -14.86 -7.86
C VAL A 390 -5.29 -16.19 -8.35
N ILE A 391 -4.04 -16.49 -8.04
CA ILE A 391 -3.34 -17.72 -8.41
C ILE A 391 -3.35 -18.63 -7.19
N ASP A 392 -4.07 -19.73 -7.27
CA ASP A 392 -4.21 -20.75 -6.20
C ASP A 392 -3.14 -21.85 -6.33
#